data_d6803a0845c09803b04fe519fa9804e6
#
_entry.id   d6803a0845c09803b04fe519fa9804e6
#
_cell.length_a   1.000
_cell.length_b   1.000
_cell.length_c   1.000
_cell.angle_alpha   90.00
_cell.angle_beta   90.00
_cell.angle_gamma   90.00
#
_symmetry.space_group_name_H-M   'P 1'
#
loop_
_entity.id
_entity.type
_entity.pdbx_description
1 polymer ?
#
loop_
_entity_poly.entity_id
_entity_poly.type
_entity_poly.pdbx_seq_one_letter_code
_entity_poly.pdbx_strand_id
1 'polypeptide(L)'
;MTQIFTLSEKQNFLLDSIVDLLLTQKLTNLKVLQLQSDYFHDKVIICSSNSLIQMNSVIKKIKKDLKISEFIYEGENSNWLLISLKGILIQIFTEESREYYNIEDIYFDSETLYHYG
;
A
#
# COMPACT_ATOMS: atom_id res chain seq x y z
N MET A 1 -18.28 26.45 6.42
CA MET A 1 -17.85 26.51 5.01
C MET A 1 -17.29 25.18 4.56
N THR A 2 -17.82 24.62 3.49
CA THR A 2 -17.35 23.33 2.99
C THR A 2 -16.09 23.55 2.16
N GLN A 3 -15.04 22.81 2.51
CA GLN A 3 -13.79 22.86 1.78
C GLN A 3 -13.86 21.88 0.60
N ILE A 4 -13.50 22.36 -0.59
CA ILE A 4 -13.52 21.56 -1.81
C ILE A 4 -12.09 21.18 -2.17
N PHE A 5 -11.85 19.88 -2.31
CA PHE A 5 -10.55 19.35 -2.69
C PHE A 5 -10.58 18.85 -4.14
N THR A 6 -9.48 19.03 -4.86
CA THR A 6 -9.29 18.41 -6.17
C THR A 6 -9.16 16.90 -6.01
N LEU A 7 -9.30 16.14 -7.11
CA LEU A 7 -9.09 14.70 -7.09
C LEU A 7 -7.67 14.34 -6.65
N SER A 8 -6.66 15.10 -7.11
CA SER A 8 -5.27 14.91 -6.72
C SER A 8 -5.06 15.10 -5.23
N GLU A 9 -5.66 16.14 -4.66
CA GLU A 9 -5.55 16.41 -3.22
C GLU A 9 -6.19 15.31 -2.40
N LYS A 10 -7.36 14.84 -2.80
CA LYS A 10 -8.06 13.73 -2.12
C LYS A 10 -7.24 12.46 -2.17
N GLN A 11 -6.63 12.16 -3.31
CA GLN A 11 -5.80 10.98 -3.46
C GLN A 11 -4.53 11.06 -2.63
N ASN A 12 -3.90 12.22 -2.58
CA ASN A 12 -2.70 12.44 -1.76
C ASN A 12 -3.03 12.31 -0.27
N PHE A 13 -4.17 12.84 0.15
CA PHE A 13 -4.62 12.70 1.53
C PHE A 13 -4.83 11.23 1.89
N LEU A 14 -5.48 10.48 1.01
CA LEU A 14 -5.70 9.06 1.20
C LEU A 14 -4.38 8.28 1.25
N LEU A 15 -3.46 8.60 0.34
CA LEU A 15 -2.14 7.99 0.31
C LEU A 15 -1.41 8.20 1.63
N ASP A 16 -1.40 9.43 2.13
CA ASP A 16 -0.75 9.76 3.39
C ASP A 16 -1.37 9.01 4.56
N SER A 17 -2.70 8.89 4.58
CA SER A 17 -3.41 8.15 5.60
C SER A 17 -3.08 6.66 5.59
N ILE A 18 -2.96 6.08 4.40
CA ILE A 18 -2.59 4.68 4.24
C ILE A 18 -1.15 4.46 4.71
N VAL A 19 -0.22 5.29 4.27
CA VAL A 19 1.19 5.19 4.67
C VAL A 19 1.32 5.29 6.18
N ASP A 20 0.63 6.25 6.80
CA ASP A 20 0.65 6.43 8.24
C ASP A 20 0.11 5.19 8.96
N LEU A 21 -0.98 4.62 8.47
CA LEU A 21 -1.54 3.40 9.03
C LEU A 21 -0.53 2.25 8.97
N LEU A 22 0.11 2.06 7.81
CA LEU A 22 1.07 0.98 7.61
C LEU A 22 2.28 1.13 8.54
N LEU A 23 2.80 2.34 8.69
CA LEU A 23 3.91 2.62 9.59
C LEU A 23 3.52 2.41 11.05
N THR A 24 2.31 2.82 11.41
CA THR A 24 1.78 2.61 12.77
C THR A 24 1.64 1.13 13.09
N GLN A 25 1.32 0.30 12.10
CA GLN A 25 1.28 -1.15 12.22
C GLN A 25 2.67 -1.78 12.19
N LYS A 26 3.72 -0.97 12.16
CA LYS A 26 5.13 -1.39 12.22
C LYS A 26 5.59 -2.21 11.01
N LEU A 27 4.97 -1.98 9.86
CA LEU A 27 5.47 -2.52 8.62
C LEU A 27 6.76 -1.77 8.23
N THR A 28 7.68 -2.47 7.62
CA THR A 28 9.03 -1.95 7.39
C THR A 28 9.36 -1.87 5.91
N ASN A 29 10.47 -1.19 5.61
CA ASN A 29 11.01 -1.04 4.26
C ASN A 29 9.92 -0.67 3.25
N LEU A 30 9.16 0.37 3.60
CA LEU A 30 8.01 0.83 2.82
C LEU A 30 8.46 1.76 1.72
N LYS A 31 8.05 1.46 0.50
CA LYS A 31 8.27 2.33 -0.65
C LYS A 31 6.95 2.70 -1.27
N VAL A 32 6.81 3.95 -1.67
CA VAL A 32 5.68 4.43 -2.46
C VAL A 32 6.22 4.81 -3.83
N LEU A 33 5.69 4.18 -4.85
CA LEU A 33 6.12 4.39 -6.24
C LEU A 33 5.00 5.03 -7.04
N GLN A 34 5.37 5.96 -7.91
CA GLN A 34 4.46 6.54 -8.89
C GLN A 34 4.50 5.69 -10.15
N LEU A 35 3.36 5.13 -10.53
CA LEU A 35 3.25 4.35 -11.75
C LEU A 35 3.00 5.23 -12.95
N GLN A 36 3.37 4.74 -14.12
CA GLN A 36 3.10 5.42 -15.38
C GLN A 36 1.62 5.31 -15.75
N SER A 37 1.17 6.15 -16.65
CA SER A 37 -0.25 6.27 -16.98
C SER A 37 -0.86 5.04 -17.65
N ASP A 38 -0.05 4.11 -18.13
CA ASP A 38 -0.53 2.89 -18.76
C ASP A 38 -0.83 1.77 -17.77
N TYR A 39 -0.55 1.96 -16.48
CA TYR A 39 -0.91 1.02 -15.44
C TYR A 39 -2.34 1.26 -14.95
N PHE A 40 -2.97 0.19 -14.49
CA PHE A 40 -4.32 0.28 -13.93
C PHE A 40 -4.35 1.11 -12.64
N HIS A 41 -3.32 0.97 -11.82
CA HIS A 41 -3.19 1.76 -10.58
C HIS A 41 -2.29 2.96 -10.81
N ASP A 42 -2.57 4.03 -10.07
CA ASP A 42 -1.76 5.25 -10.13
C ASP A 42 -0.49 5.12 -9.28
N LYS A 43 -0.62 4.50 -8.11
CA LYS A 43 0.48 4.34 -7.18
C LYS A 43 0.54 2.92 -6.64
N VAL A 44 1.74 2.49 -6.30
CA VAL A 44 1.95 1.22 -5.62
C VAL A 44 2.73 1.46 -4.33
N ILE A 45 2.30 0.79 -3.26
CA ILE A 45 3.01 0.77 -1.99
C ILE A 45 3.53 -0.64 -1.79
N ILE A 46 4.82 -0.77 -1.54
CA ILE A 46 5.45 -2.06 -1.26
C ILE A 46 6.06 -1.97 0.13
N CYS A 47 5.75 -2.94 0.98
CA CYS A 47 6.32 -2.99 2.33
C CYS A 47 6.45 -4.42 2.82
N SER A 48 7.17 -4.58 3.92
CA SER A 48 7.46 -5.88 4.52
C SER A 48 6.80 -6.03 5.87
N SER A 49 6.39 -7.25 6.17
CA SER A 49 5.77 -7.61 7.44
C SER A 49 6.62 -8.69 8.15
N ASN A 50 6.63 -8.67 9.48
CA ASN A 50 7.33 -9.65 10.28
C ASN A 50 6.49 -10.90 10.56
N SER A 51 5.18 -10.85 10.32
CA SER A 51 4.31 -11.98 10.59
C SER A 51 3.03 -11.90 9.75
N LEU A 52 2.37 -13.05 9.59
CA LEU A 52 1.08 -13.10 8.91
C LEU A 52 0.00 -12.38 9.71
N ILE A 53 0.07 -12.42 11.03
CA ILE A 53 -0.89 -11.73 11.89
C ILE A 53 -0.80 -10.22 11.67
N GLN A 54 0.41 -9.67 11.65
CA GLN A 54 0.64 -8.27 11.38
C GLN A 54 0.14 -7.88 9.99
N MET A 55 0.45 -8.68 8.99
CA MET A 55 0.01 -8.46 7.62
C MET A 55 -1.51 -8.43 7.51
N ASN A 56 -2.18 -9.43 8.05
CA ASN A 56 -3.64 -9.54 7.95
C ASN A 56 -4.36 -8.47 8.76
N SER A 57 -3.75 -7.95 9.82
CA SER A 57 -4.36 -6.89 10.63
C SER A 57 -4.60 -5.60 9.83
N VAL A 58 -3.84 -5.39 8.77
CA VAL A 58 -3.97 -4.20 7.92
C VAL A 58 -5.38 -4.10 7.31
N ILE A 59 -5.95 -5.24 6.89
CA ILE A 59 -7.29 -5.27 6.30
C ILE A 59 -8.31 -4.71 7.29
N LYS A 60 -8.27 -5.18 8.53
CA LYS A 60 -9.17 -4.73 9.59
C LYS A 60 -8.97 -3.26 9.92
N LYS A 61 -7.71 -2.81 9.92
CA LYS A 61 -7.38 -1.42 10.23
C LYS A 61 -7.86 -0.46 9.15
N ILE A 62 -7.77 -0.85 7.88
CA ILE A 62 -8.30 -0.03 6.80
C ILE A 62 -9.80 0.17 7.00
N LYS A 63 -10.53 -0.89 7.28
CA LYS A 63 -11.98 -0.81 7.49
C LYS A 63 -12.34 0.05 8.69
N LYS A 64 -11.62 -0.12 9.80
CA LYS A 64 -11.93 0.54 11.06
C LYS A 64 -11.45 1.99 11.11
N ASP A 65 -10.17 2.20 10.82
CA ASP A 65 -9.53 3.50 11.04
C ASP A 65 -9.75 4.46 9.86
N LEU A 66 -9.73 3.96 8.63
CA LEU A 66 -9.97 4.77 7.44
C LEU A 66 -11.44 4.76 7.04
N LYS A 67 -12.25 3.90 7.65
CA LYS A 67 -13.69 3.76 7.38
C LYS A 67 -13.98 3.48 5.90
N ILE A 68 -13.10 2.70 5.27
CA ILE A 68 -13.25 2.27 3.89
C ILE A 68 -13.62 0.80 3.92
N SER A 69 -14.79 0.45 3.35
CA SER A 69 -15.27 -0.93 3.32
C SER A 69 -15.24 -1.52 1.92
N GLU A 70 -15.17 -0.69 0.88
CA GLU A 70 -15.19 -1.15 -0.51
C GLU A 70 -13.78 -1.15 -1.10
N PHE A 71 -13.12 -2.29 -0.99
CA PHE A 71 -11.82 -2.53 -1.62
C PHE A 71 -11.65 -4.02 -1.83
N ILE A 72 -10.73 -4.37 -2.73
CA ILE A 72 -10.46 -5.75 -3.10
C ILE A 72 -9.11 -6.14 -2.51
N TYR A 73 -9.03 -7.36 -1.98
CA TYR A 73 -7.76 -7.88 -1.50
C TYR A 73 -7.65 -9.38 -1.78
N GLU A 74 -6.41 -9.83 -1.95
CA GLU A 74 -6.07 -11.23 -2.19
C GLU A 74 -4.82 -11.60 -1.41
N GLY A 75 -4.66 -12.87 -1.08
CA GLY A 75 -3.46 -13.36 -0.42
C GLY A 75 -3.54 -13.37 1.09
N GLU A 76 -4.74 -13.24 1.67
CA GLU A 76 -4.90 -13.37 3.11
C GLU A 76 -4.36 -14.71 3.58
N ASN A 77 -3.61 -14.70 4.67
CA ASN A 77 -2.92 -15.87 5.24
C ASN A 77 -1.81 -16.44 4.35
N SER A 78 -1.36 -15.67 3.37
CA SER A 78 -0.20 -16.03 2.56
C SER A 78 0.95 -15.06 2.85
N ASN A 79 2.09 -15.28 2.20
CA ASN A 79 3.26 -14.43 2.38
C ASN A 79 3.28 -13.21 1.42
N TRP A 80 2.18 -12.97 0.71
CA TRP A 80 2.04 -11.84 -0.21
C TRP A 80 0.58 -11.40 -0.22
N LEU A 81 0.30 -10.27 0.42
CA LEU A 81 -1.03 -9.70 0.49
C LEU A 81 -1.14 -8.52 -0.49
N LEU A 82 -2.13 -8.57 -1.35
CA LEU A 82 -2.44 -7.51 -2.31
C LEU A 82 -3.73 -6.82 -1.88
N ILE A 83 -3.70 -5.49 -1.81
CA ILE A 83 -4.90 -4.70 -1.52
C ILE A 83 -5.03 -3.62 -2.59
N SER A 84 -6.16 -3.63 -3.31
CA SER A 84 -6.47 -2.62 -4.32
C SER A 84 -7.50 -1.66 -3.76
N LEU A 85 -7.14 -0.39 -3.63
CA LEU A 85 -7.94 0.59 -2.96
C LEU A 85 -7.83 1.93 -3.68
N LYS A 86 -8.90 2.33 -4.38
CA LYS A 86 -9.02 3.66 -5.01
C LYS A 86 -7.79 4.10 -5.82
N GLY A 87 -7.31 3.22 -6.69
CA GLY A 87 -6.16 3.53 -7.56
C GLY A 87 -4.81 3.31 -6.91
N ILE A 88 -4.78 2.87 -5.65
CA ILE A 88 -3.55 2.55 -4.94
C ILE A 88 -3.48 1.05 -4.75
N LEU A 89 -2.37 0.44 -5.17
CA LEU A 89 -2.12 -0.97 -4.97
C LEU A 89 -1.13 -1.13 -3.82
N ILE A 90 -1.59 -1.74 -2.75
CA ILE A 90 -0.76 -2.01 -1.57
C ILE A 90 -0.29 -3.46 -1.65
N GLN A 91 1.01 -3.67 -1.58
CA GLN A 91 1.60 -4.99 -1.60
C GLN A 91 2.44 -5.20 -0.34
N ILE A 92 2.02 -6.17 0.46
CA ILE A 92 2.68 -6.48 1.73
C ILE A 92 3.26 -7.88 1.63
N PHE A 93 4.55 -7.99 1.86
CA PHE A 93 5.30 -9.26 1.79
C PHE A 93 5.89 -9.60 3.15
N THR A 94 6.11 -10.88 3.40
CA THR A 94 7.09 -11.25 4.41
C THR A 94 8.46 -10.84 3.87
N GLU A 95 9.44 -10.61 4.74
CA GLU A 95 10.77 -10.22 4.29
C GLU A 95 11.38 -11.24 3.32
N GLU A 96 11.20 -12.53 3.63
CA GLU A 96 11.71 -13.60 2.78
C GLU A 96 11.07 -13.61 1.40
N SER A 97 9.74 -13.46 1.33
CA SER A 97 9.04 -13.49 0.05
C SER A 97 9.35 -12.26 -0.81
N ARG A 98 9.55 -11.10 -0.19
CA ARG A 98 9.92 -9.89 -0.91
C ARG A 98 11.24 -10.07 -1.65
N GLU A 99 12.22 -10.62 -0.97
CA GLU A 99 13.52 -10.92 -1.55
C GLU A 99 13.40 -12.01 -2.62
N TYR A 100 12.66 -13.06 -2.33
CA TYR A 100 12.49 -14.19 -3.25
C TYR A 100 11.84 -13.77 -4.57
N TYR A 101 10.74 -13.02 -4.51
CA TYR A 101 10.01 -12.64 -5.72
C TYR A 101 10.62 -11.45 -6.45
N ASN A 102 11.46 -10.69 -5.77
CA ASN A 102 12.15 -9.54 -6.37
C ASN A 102 11.18 -8.60 -7.06
N ILE A 103 10.06 -8.32 -6.39
CA ILE A 103 8.92 -7.61 -6.96
C ILE A 103 9.28 -6.19 -7.44
N GLU A 104 10.29 -5.59 -6.83
CA GLU A 104 10.68 -4.22 -7.14
C GLU A 104 11.25 -4.10 -8.55
N ASP A 105 11.76 -5.19 -9.13
CA ASP A 105 12.26 -5.17 -10.50
C ASP A 105 11.14 -4.96 -11.52
N ILE A 106 9.91 -5.30 -11.18
CA ILE A 106 8.75 -5.04 -12.04
C ILE A 106 8.53 -3.54 -12.21
N TYR A 107 8.91 -2.77 -11.21
CA TYR A 107 8.69 -1.32 -11.17
C TYR A 107 9.99 -0.53 -11.36
N PHE A 108 10.96 -1.07 -12.07
CA PHE A 108 12.29 -0.47 -12.21
C PHE A 108 12.25 0.93 -12.85
N ASP A 109 11.25 1.20 -13.68
CA ASP A 109 11.09 2.47 -14.37
C ASP A 109 10.15 3.44 -13.65
N SER A 110 9.69 3.08 -12.45
CA SER A 110 8.79 3.91 -11.65
C SER A 110 9.57 4.86 -10.75
N GLU A 111 9.01 6.04 -10.55
CA GLU A 111 9.60 7.02 -9.63
C GLU A 111 9.31 6.63 -8.19
N THR A 112 10.32 6.63 -7.35
CA THR A 112 10.13 6.42 -5.91
C THR A 112 9.78 7.75 -5.27
N LEU A 113 8.55 7.86 -4.74
CA LEU A 113 8.09 9.07 -4.08
C LEU A 113 8.55 9.12 -2.62
N TYR A 114 8.44 8.00 -1.92
CA TYR A 114 8.82 7.88 -0.51
C TYR A 114 9.48 6.54 -0.25
N HIS A 115 10.43 6.56 0.67
CA HIS A 115 11.06 5.33 1.15
C HIS A 115 11.31 5.44 2.65
N TYR A 116 10.68 4.57 3.42
CA TYR A 116 10.81 4.50 4.87
C TYR A 116 11.50 3.19 5.24
N GLY A 117 12.66 3.30 5.85
CA GLY A 117 13.52 2.19 6.21
C GLY A 117 12.94 1.10 7.07
#